data_d43f7b157369ff0ccc101003b5816244
#
_entry.id   d43f7b157369ff0ccc101003b5816244
#
_cell.length_a   1.000
_cell.length_b   1.000
_cell.length_c   1.000
_cell.angle_alpha   90.00
_cell.angle_beta   90.00
_cell.angle_gamma   90.00
#
_symmetry.space_group_name_H-M   'P 1'
#
loop_
_entity.id
_entity.type
_entity.pdbx_description
1 polymer ?
#
loop_
_entity_poly.entity_id
_entity_poly.type
_entity_poly.pdbx_seq_one_letter_code
_entity_poly.pdbx_strand_id
1 'polypeptide(L)'
;MTDVRIEHDLLGDREVPADALYGVQTLRALENFRISDFRLHHFPSLVRALAYVKHAAARTNQRLGGLEKAKADAIAQACAEIENGEHHEHFVVDLIQGGAGTSTNMNANEVIANRGLEILGHERGQYEYLHPNNDVNFGQSTNDVYPTAVRLAILLSFPDLADAMQGLIDALSAKGEEFNHMLKMGRTQMQDAVPMTVGQEFHAWATTVSEDVELSLIHI
;
A
#
# COMPACT_ATOMS: atom_id res chain seq x y z
N MET A 1 3.23 -26.58 -19.71
CA MET A 1 2.55 -26.78 -18.41
C MET A 1 3.33 -25.91 -17.45
N THR A 2 2.68 -24.99 -16.76
CA THR A 2 3.35 -24.22 -15.70
C THR A 2 3.69 -25.19 -14.57
N ASP A 3 4.95 -25.21 -14.13
CA ASP A 3 5.34 -26.01 -12.97
C ASP A 3 4.55 -25.55 -11.75
N VAL A 4 4.06 -26.50 -10.94
CA VAL A 4 3.29 -26.22 -9.72
C VAL A 4 3.93 -26.90 -8.53
N ARG A 5 3.76 -26.29 -7.36
CA ARG A 5 4.05 -26.91 -6.06
C ARG A 5 2.73 -27.17 -5.33
N ILE A 6 2.69 -28.22 -4.52
CA ILE A 6 1.51 -28.52 -3.69
C ILE A 6 1.70 -27.84 -2.34
N GLU A 7 0.72 -27.03 -1.95
CA GLU A 7 0.64 -26.47 -0.59
C GLU A 7 -0.63 -26.96 0.10
N HIS A 8 -0.55 -27.11 1.42
CA HIS A 8 -1.60 -27.63 2.26
C HIS A 8 -2.07 -26.59 3.29
N ASP A 9 -3.40 -26.49 3.48
CA ASP A 9 -4.02 -25.80 4.59
C ASP A 9 -5.16 -26.64 5.20
N LEU A 10 -5.89 -26.09 6.17
CA LEU A 10 -7.01 -26.79 6.83
C LEU A 10 -8.17 -27.15 5.89
N LEU A 11 -8.22 -26.58 4.68
CA LEU A 11 -9.21 -26.86 3.65
C LEU A 11 -8.72 -27.88 2.62
N GLY A 12 -7.47 -28.36 2.75
CA GLY A 12 -6.84 -29.37 1.89
C GLY A 12 -5.82 -28.80 0.91
N ASP A 13 -5.34 -29.66 0.05
CA ASP A 13 -4.26 -29.38 -0.90
C ASP A 13 -4.70 -28.46 -2.05
N ARG A 14 -3.76 -27.62 -2.52
CA ARG A 14 -3.88 -26.78 -3.71
C ARG A 14 -2.59 -26.74 -4.50
N GLU A 15 -2.73 -26.65 -5.81
CA GLU A 15 -1.63 -26.40 -6.75
C GLU A 15 -1.36 -24.91 -6.84
N VAL A 16 -0.21 -24.47 -6.32
CA VAL A 16 0.27 -23.09 -6.42
C VAL A 16 1.34 -23.03 -7.51
N PRO A 17 1.38 -22.01 -8.38
CA PRO A 17 2.45 -21.86 -9.37
C PRO A 17 3.83 -21.91 -8.69
N ALA A 18 4.76 -22.69 -9.23
CA ALA A 18 6.06 -22.92 -8.59
C ALA A 18 6.89 -21.64 -8.50
N ASP A 19 6.72 -20.72 -9.45
CA ASP A 19 7.40 -19.43 -9.52
C ASP A 19 6.77 -18.33 -8.62
N ALA A 20 5.55 -18.56 -8.10
CA ALA A 20 4.87 -17.59 -7.22
C ALA A 20 5.50 -17.57 -5.82
N LEU A 21 5.70 -16.36 -5.26
CA LEU A 21 6.04 -16.20 -3.84
C LEU A 21 4.82 -16.23 -2.92
N TYR A 22 3.61 -15.99 -3.45
CA TYR A 22 2.40 -16.20 -2.67
C TYR A 22 2.08 -17.69 -2.50
N GLY A 23 1.25 -18.04 -1.52
CA GLY A 23 0.89 -19.41 -1.18
C GLY A 23 -0.59 -19.70 -1.31
N VAL A 24 -1.02 -20.79 -0.65
CA VAL A 24 -2.38 -21.36 -0.73
C VAL A 24 -3.47 -20.40 -0.25
N GLN A 25 -3.23 -19.59 0.77
CA GLN A 25 -4.23 -18.64 1.30
C GLN A 25 -4.51 -17.53 0.28
N THR A 26 -3.46 -17.00 -0.35
CA THR A 26 -3.58 -16.03 -1.43
C THR A 26 -4.30 -16.64 -2.64
N LEU A 27 -3.97 -17.88 -3.02
CA LEU A 27 -4.65 -18.57 -4.12
C LEU A 27 -6.17 -18.67 -3.88
N ARG A 28 -6.57 -19.07 -2.66
CA ARG A 28 -8.00 -19.10 -2.30
C ARG A 28 -8.66 -17.72 -2.33
N ALA A 29 -7.93 -16.69 -1.91
CA ALA A 29 -8.44 -15.32 -2.00
C ALA A 29 -8.65 -14.88 -3.45
N LEU A 30 -7.76 -15.25 -4.37
CA LEU A 30 -7.92 -15.00 -5.81
C LEU A 30 -9.14 -15.72 -6.41
N GLU A 31 -9.46 -16.92 -5.91
CA GLU A 31 -10.64 -17.67 -6.33
C GLU A 31 -11.94 -17.01 -5.81
N ASN A 32 -11.93 -16.51 -4.55
CA ASN A 32 -13.13 -16.00 -3.88
C ASN A 32 -13.43 -14.52 -4.20
N PHE A 33 -12.41 -13.68 -4.34
CA PHE A 33 -12.57 -12.23 -4.44
C PHE A 33 -12.09 -11.72 -5.79
N ARG A 34 -12.95 -11.80 -6.80
CA ARG A 34 -12.76 -11.21 -8.13
C ARG A 34 -13.76 -10.06 -8.30
N ILE A 35 -13.53 -8.96 -7.58
CA ILE A 35 -14.51 -7.87 -7.44
C ILE A 35 -14.13 -6.70 -8.33
N SER A 36 -12.83 -6.37 -8.41
CA SER A 36 -12.32 -5.28 -9.21
C SER A 36 -11.14 -5.72 -10.08
N ASP A 37 -10.71 -4.86 -11.00
CA ASP A 37 -9.48 -5.06 -11.79
C ASP A 37 -8.23 -4.54 -11.08
N PHE A 38 -8.38 -4.01 -9.85
CA PHE A 38 -7.28 -3.47 -9.07
C PHE A 38 -6.70 -4.54 -8.15
N ARG A 39 -5.37 -4.69 -8.22
CA ARG A 39 -4.58 -5.60 -7.38
C ARG A 39 -3.66 -4.80 -6.48
N LEU A 40 -3.17 -5.40 -5.39
CA LEU A 40 -2.27 -4.73 -4.45
C LEU A 40 -1.03 -4.16 -5.13
N HIS A 41 -0.43 -4.88 -6.08
CA HIS A 41 0.78 -4.41 -6.78
C HIS A 41 0.58 -3.14 -7.61
N HIS A 42 -0.67 -2.75 -7.91
CA HIS A 42 -0.95 -1.45 -8.54
C HIS A 42 -0.73 -0.27 -7.57
N PHE A 43 -0.55 -0.54 -6.28
CA PHE A 43 -0.36 0.45 -5.22
C PHE A 43 0.98 0.20 -4.49
N PRO A 44 2.12 0.57 -5.09
CA PRO A 44 3.45 0.30 -4.53
C PRO A 44 3.64 0.81 -3.11
N SER A 45 3.06 1.98 -2.78
CA SER A 45 3.13 2.54 -1.42
C SER A 45 2.45 1.64 -0.39
N LEU A 46 1.36 0.94 -0.75
CA LEU A 46 0.68 0.00 0.16
C LEU A 46 1.51 -1.29 0.34
N VAL A 47 2.11 -1.80 -0.74
CA VAL A 47 2.99 -2.98 -0.66
C VAL A 47 4.20 -2.69 0.23
N ARG A 48 4.86 -1.53 0.03
CA ARG A 48 5.97 -1.09 0.89
C ARG A 48 5.53 -0.91 2.34
N ALA A 49 4.37 -0.32 2.58
CA ALA A 49 3.84 -0.11 3.93
C ALA A 49 3.59 -1.44 4.67
N LEU A 50 3.07 -2.46 3.98
CA LEU A 50 2.94 -3.81 4.53
C LEU A 50 4.31 -4.38 4.92
N ALA A 51 5.33 -4.23 4.06
CA ALA A 51 6.69 -4.68 4.35
C ALA A 51 7.28 -3.96 5.57
N TYR A 52 7.15 -2.63 5.69
CA TYR A 52 7.60 -1.87 6.86
C TYR A 52 6.98 -2.36 8.17
N VAL A 53 5.67 -2.61 8.18
CA VAL A 53 4.97 -3.14 9.37
C VAL A 53 5.51 -4.52 9.75
N LYS A 54 5.67 -5.43 8.78
CA LYS A 54 6.21 -6.78 9.01
C LYS A 54 7.67 -6.77 9.45
N HIS A 55 8.48 -5.91 8.85
CA HIS A 55 9.88 -5.71 9.23
C HIS A 55 9.99 -5.25 10.70
N ALA A 56 9.24 -4.22 11.07
CA ALA A 56 9.23 -3.71 12.45
C ALA A 56 8.75 -4.76 13.46
N ALA A 57 7.72 -5.54 13.11
CA ALA A 57 7.20 -6.61 13.95
C ALA A 57 8.24 -7.72 14.14
N ALA A 58 8.90 -8.19 13.06
CA ALA A 58 9.94 -9.22 13.14
C ALA A 58 11.11 -8.80 14.04
N ARG A 59 11.60 -7.57 13.88
CA ARG A 59 12.67 -7.02 14.72
C ARG A 59 12.26 -6.87 16.19
N THR A 60 11.03 -6.46 16.44
CA THR A 60 10.49 -6.35 17.80
C THR A 60 10.35 -7.72 18.46
N ASN A 61 9.77 -8.68 17.75
CA ASN A 61 9.58 -10.05 18.25
C ASN A 61 10.93 -10.75 18.53
N GLN A 62 11.94 -10.51 17.69
CA GLN A 62 13.30 -10.99 17.95
C GLN A 62 13.88 -10.41 19.25
N ARG A 63 13.75 -9.09 19.45
CA ARG A 63 14.27 -8.41 20.67
C ARG A 63 13.59 -8.91 21.95
N LEU A 64 12.32 -9.25 21.85
CA LEU A 64 11.52 -9.81 22.97
C LEU A 64 11.74 -11.32 23.17
N GLY A 65 12.55 -11.98 22.34
CA GLY A 65 12.82 -13.40 22.41
C GLY A 65 11.70 -14.31 21.91
N GLY A 66 10.67 -13.74 21.24
CA GLY A 66 9.55 -14.48 20.67
C GLY A 66 9.81 -15.04 19.26
N LEU A 67 10.81 -14.52 18.56
CA LEU A 67 11.19 -14.98 17.21
C LEU A 67 12.68 -15.27 17.17
N GLU A 68 13.03 -16.43 16.61
CA GLU A 68 14.42 -16.83 16.43
C GLU A 68 15.19 -15.88 15.51
N LYS A 69 16.45 -15.59 15.84
CA LYS A 69 17.28 -14.61 15.12
C LYS A 69 17.40 -14.90 13.63
N ALA A 70 17.64 -16.16 13.25
CA ALA A 70 17.78 -16.53 11.83
C ALA A 70 16.52 -16.27 11.04
N LYS A 71 15.34 -16.61 11.59
CA LYS A 71 14.03 -16.33 10.99
C LYS A 71 13.77 -14.83 10.89
N ALA A 72 14.04 -14.08 11.96
CA ALA A 72 13.85 -12.64 11.98
C ALA A 72 14.74 -11.91 10.96
N ASP A 73 15.98 -12.36 10.79
CA ASP A 73 16.90 -11.80 9.80
C ASP A 73 16.43 -12.08 8.37
N ALA A 74 15.96 -13.30 8.09
CA ALA A 74 15.40 -13.67 6.79
C ALA A 74 14.13 -12.87 6.45
N ILE A 75 13.19 -12.74 7.42
CA ILE A 75 11.99 -11.91 7.27
C ILE A 75 12.37 -10.44 6.99
N ALA A 76 13.31 -9.90 7.75
CA ALA A 76 13.73 -8.51 7.60
C ALA A 76 14.42 -8.26 6.25
N GLN A 77 15.21 -9.21 5.75
CA GLN A 77 15.82 -9.11 4.44
C GLN A 77 14.75 -9.19 3.34
N ALA A 78 13.82 -10.12 3.40
CA ALA A 78 12.70 -10.20 2.45
C ALA A 78 11.87 -8.91 2.44
N CYS A 79 11.59 -8.34 3.63
CA CYS A 79 10.90 -7.06 3.74
C CYS A 79 11.71 -5.92 3.08
N ALA A 80 13.03 -5.86 3.29
CA ALA A 80 13.88 -4.82 2.71
C ALA A 80 13.89 -4.89 1.16
N GLU A 81 13.87 -6.07 0.56
CA GLU A 81 13.72 -6.25 -0.89
C GLU A 81 12.39 -5.68 -1.38
N ILE A 82 11.28 -5.97 -0.69
CA ILE A 82 9.94 -5.44 -1.01
C ILE A 82 9.87 -3.91 -0.81
N GLU A 83 10.46 -3.38 0.25
CA GLU A 83 10.58 -1.93 0.51
C GLU A 83 11.30 -1.22 -0.64
N ASN A 84 12.28 -1.87 -1.27
CA ASN A 84 13.02 -1.36 -2.43
C ASN A 84 12.30 -1.55 -3.78
N GLY A 85 11.12 -2.18 -3.78
CA GLY A 85 10.30 -2.35 -4.97
C GLY A 85 10.42 -3.71 -5.66
N GLU A 86 11.13 -4.67 -5.05
CA GLU A 86 11.23 -6.03 -5.56
C GLU A 86 10.02 -6.87 -5.16
N HIS A 87 9.69 -7.89 -5.93
CA HIS A 87 8.63 -8.88 -5.64
C HIS A 87 7.19 -8.32 -5.59
N HIS A 88 6.96 -7.08 -5.99
CA HIS A 88 5.63 -6.47 -5.96
C HIS A 88 4.61 -7.21 -6.81
N GLU A 89 5.02 -7.85 -7.91
CA GLU A 89 4.18 -8.65 -8.80
C GLU A 89 3.51 -9.85 -8.12
N HIS A 90 3.99 -10.26 -6.96
CA HIS A 90 3.41 -11.35 -6.16
C HIS A 90 2.32 -10.88 -5.19
N PHE A 91 2.04 -9.57 -5.10
CA PHE A 91 0.94 -9.00 -4.34
C PHE A 91 -0.31 -8.90 -5.23
N VAL A 92 -1.01 -10.03 -5.37
CA VAL A 92 -1.98 -10.27 -6.44
C VAL A 92 -3.45 -10.24 -6.02
N VAL A 93 -3.75 -10.15 -4.71
CA VAL A 93 -5.13 -10.11 -4.24
C VAL A 93 -5.83 -8.83 -4.66
N ASP A 94 -7.16 -8.92 -4.83
CA ASP A 94 -8.01 -7.75 -5.11
C ASP A 94 -7.95 -6.74 -3.95
N LEU A 95 -8.04 -5.45 -4.26
CA LEU A 95 -8.12 -4.41 -3.23
C LEU A 95 -9.40 -4.51 -2.42
N ILE A 96 -10.49 -4.95 -3.06
CA ILE A 96 -11.79 -5.13 -2.40
C ILE A 96 -11.91 -6.59 -2.01
N GLN A 97 -12.04 -6.84 -0.73
CA GLN A 97 -12.14 -8.19 -0.18
C GLN A 97 -13.05 -8.20 1.05
N GLY A 98 -13.50 -9.38 1.45
CA GLY A 98 -14.28 -9.55 2.68
C GLY A 98 -13.44 -9.33 3.94
N GLY A 99 -14.05 -8.82 5.01
CA GLY A 99 -13.42 -8.61 6.31
C GLY A 99 -12.49 -7.39 6.36
N ALA A 100 -11.57 -7.39 7.32
CA ALA A 100 -10.69 -6.27 7.64
C ALA A 100 -9.30 -6.39 6.98
N GLY A 101 -9.21 -6.82 5.73
CA GLY A 101 -7.96 -6.92 5.00
C GLY A 101 -7.20 -8.24 5.22
N THR A 102 -7.88 -9.31 5.59
CA THR A 102 -7.24 -10.61 5.89
C THR A 102 -6.47 -11.16 4.70
N SER A 103 -7.05 -11.15 3.49
CA SER A 103 -6.36 -11.65 2.30
C SER A 103 -5.12 -10.82 1.95
N THR A 104 -5.17 -9.51 2.14
CA THR A 104 -4.01 -8.62 1.98
C THR A 104 -2.89 -8.97 2.96
N ASN A 105 -3.23 -9.14 4.24
CA ASN A 105 -2.27 -9.52 5.27
C ASN A 105 -1.66 -10.90 4.98
N MET A 106 -2.48 -11.87 4.56
CA MET A 106 -1.99 -13.22 4.22
C MET A 106 -1.12 -13.21 2.96
N ASN A 107 -1.47 -12.44 1.94
CA ASN A 107 -0.63 -12.29 0.76
C ASN A 107 0.78 -11.76 1.14
N ALA A 108 0.84 -10.73 1.97
CA ALA A 108 2.12 -10.23 2.47
C ALA A 108 2.88 -11.30 3.31
N ASN A 109 2.18 -12.01 4.20
CA ASN A 109 2.80 -13.04 5.02
C ASN A 109 3.41 -14.17 4.17
N GLU A 110 2.68 -14.65 3.16
CA GLU A 110 3.13 -15.75 2.30
C GLU A 110 4.29 -15.32 1.38
N VAL A 111 4.24 -14.13 0.79
CA VAL A 111 5.34 -13.60 -0.03
C VAL A 111 6.61 -13.46 0.80
N ILE A 112 6.51 -12.87 1.99
CA ILE A 112 7.66 -12.69 2.89
C ILE A 112 8.17 -14.05 3.40
N ALA A 113 7.28 -15.00 3.73
CA ALA A 113 7.69 -16.33 4.19
C ALA A 113 8.43 -17.10 3.09
N ASN A 114 7.88 -17.15 1.88
CA ASN A 114 8.50 -17.87 0.77
C ASN A 114 9.84 -17.24 0.36
N ARG A 115 9.92 -15.90 0.33
CA ARG A 115 11.21 -15.24 0.09
C ARG A 115 12.21 -15.49 1.22
N GLY A 116 11.74 -15.46 2.47
CA GLY A 116 12.54 -15.79 3.64
C GLY A 116 13.05 -17.24 3.63
N LEU A 117 12.24 -18.20 3.17
CA LEU A 117 12.66 -19.59 2.96
C LEU A 117 13.81 -19.68 1.97
N GLU A 118 13.73 -19.00 0.82
CA GLU A 118 14.84 -18.95 -0.15
C GLU A 118 16.12 -18.38 0.46
N ILE A 119 16.01 -17.31 1.25
CA ILE A 119 17.14 -16.69 1.95
C ILE A 119 17.79 -17.68 2.94
N LEU A 120 16.97 -18.53 3.59
CA LEU A 120 17.44 -19.57 4.49
C LEU A 120 17.97 -20.83 3.77
N GLY A 121 17.87 -20.89 2.43
CA GLY A 121 18.31 -22.04 1.62
C GLY A 121 17.30 -23.18 1.51
N HIS A 122 16.02 -22.88 1.75
CA HIS A 122 14.89 -23.82 1.64
C HIS A 122 14.05 -23.54 0.38
N GLU A 123 13.22 -24.51 0.01
CA GLU A 123 12.26 -24.37 -1.08
C GLU A 123 10.99 -23.63 -0.62
N ARG A 124 10.32 -22.96 -1.55
CA ARG A 124 9.02 -22.33 -1.32
C ARG A 124 8.00 -23.35 -0.84
N GLY A 125 7.16 -22.98 0.12
CA GLY A 125 6.15 -23.86 0.71
C GLY A 125 6.64 -24.75 1.85
N GLN A 126 7.95 -24.79 2.16
CA GLN A 126 8.50 -25.52 3.30
C GLN A 126 8.27 -24.79 4.62
N TYR A 127 7.01 -24.57 4.96
CA TYR A 127 6.57 -23.74 6.08
C TYR A 127 6.92 -24.29 7.48
N GLU A 128 7.44 -25.51 7.57
CA GLU A 128 8.04 -26.04 8.80
C GLU A 128 9.30 -25.27 9.24
N TYR A 129 10.01 -24.60 8.30
CA TYR A 129 11.18 -23.79 8.60
C TYR A 129 10.85 -22.32 8.82
N LEU A 130 9.91 -21.75 8.03
CA LEU A 130 9.45 -20.36 8.18
C LEU A 130 7.98 -20.26 7.78
N HIS A 131 7.12 -20.09 8.76
CA HIS A 131 5.67 -20.16 8.57
C HIS A 131 5.03 -18.76 8.43
N PRO A 132 4.11 -18.53 7.45
CA PRO A 132 3.46 -17.23 7.25
C PRO A 132 2.74 -16.71 8.50
N ASN A 133 2.00 -17.57 9.20
CA ASN A 133 1.24 -17.17 10.38
C ASN A 133 2.06 -17.22 11.67
N ASN A 134 2.82 -18.31 11.87
CA ASN A 134 3.47 -18.55 13.15
C ASN A 134 4.75 -17.74 13.34
N ASP A 135 5.43 -17.37 12.24
CA ASP A 135 6.68 -16.61 12.27
C ASP A 135 6.49 -15.20 11.71
N VAL A 136 6.06 -15.03 10.44
CA VAL A 136 5.92 -13.70 9.81
C VAL A 136 4.83 -12.87 10.47
N ASN A 137 3.70 -13.48 10.82
CA ASN A 137 2.58 -12.83 11.49
C ASN A 137 2.62 -12.95 13.02
N PHE A 138 3.70 -13.44 13.61
CA PHE A 138 3.79 -13.67 15.05
C PHE A 138 3.47 -12.41 15.85
N GLY A 139 2.52 -12.55 16.82
CA GLY A 139 2.10 -11.46 17.69
C GLY A 139 1.32 -10.32 17.01
N GLN A 140 0.79 -10.54 15.82
CA GLN A 140 0.10 -9.52 15.04
C GLN A 140 -1.35 -9.94 14.75
N SER A 141 -2.27 -8.97 14.83
CA SER A 141 -3.62 -9.07 14.29
C SER A 141 -3.69 -8.38 12.94
N THR A 142 -4.49 -8.91 12.00
CA THR A 142 -4.84 -8.20 10.77
C THR A 142 -5.43 -6.82 11.05
N ASN A 143 -6.21 -6.69 12.14
CA ASN A 143 -6.83 -5.43 12.56
C ASN A 143 -5.81 -4.36 13.00
N ASP A 144 -4.59 -4.74 13.29
CA ASP A 144 -3.47 -3.82 13.57
C ASP A 144 -2.63 -3.57 12.33
N VAL A 145 -2.27 -4.65 11.62
CA VAL A 145 -1.36 -4.60 10.45
C VAL A 145 -1.98 -3.82 9.30
N TYR A 146 -3.19 -4.19 8.89
CA TYR A 146 -3.82 -3.63 7.71
C TYR A 146 -4.11 -2.11 7.83
N PRO A 147 -4.81 -1.62 8.89
CA PRO A 147 -5.06 -0.19 9.02
C PRO A 147 -3.78 0.62 9.22
N THR A 148 -2.77 0.06 9.88
CA THR A 148 -1.45 0.72 10.01
C THR A 148 -0.77 0.84 8.66
N ALA A 149 -0.77 -0.23 7.85
CA ALA A 149 -0.21 -0.21 6.50
C ALA A 149 -0.94 0.78 5.58
N VAL A 150 -2.28 0.85 5.66
CA VAL A 150 -3.06 1.82 4.87
C VAL A 150 -2.68 3.26 5.23
N ARG A 151 -2.59 3.60 6.52
CA ARG A 151 -2.16 4.94 6.95
C ARG A 151 -0.74 5.26 6.51
N LEU A 152 0.18 4.31 6.68
CA LEU A 152 1.56 4.48 6.23
C LEU A 152 1.65 4.64 4.70
N ALA A 153 0.86 3.90 3.95
CA ALA A 153 0.79 4.03 2.48
C ALA A 153 0.34 5.42 2.04
N ILE A 154 -0.67 5.98 2.73
CA ILE A 154 -1.13 7.36 2.48
C ILE A 154 0.01 8.35 2.77
N LEU A 155 0.70 8.21 3.91
CA LEU A 155 1.84 9.05 4.26
C LEU A 155 2.98 8.95 3.24
N LEU A 156 3.27 7.77 2.73
CA LEU A 156 4.32 7.53 1.72
C LEU A 156 3.97 8.11 0.34
N SER A 157 2.68 8.20 0.00
CA SER A 157 2.22 8.74 -1.28
C SER A 157 1.86 10.23 -1.24
N PHE A 158 1.67 10.79 -0.05
CA PHE A 158 1.26 12.19 0.13
C PHE A 158 2.24 13.23 -0.43
N PRO A 159 3.57 13.09 -0.28
CA PRO A 159 4.53 14.08 -0.80
C PRO A 159 4.35 14.36 -2.30
N ASP A 160 4.17 13.34 -3.12
CA ASP A 160 3.97 13.50 -4.57
C ASP A 160 2.69 14.29 -4.88
N LEU A 161 1.61 14.03 -4.12
CA LEU A 161 0.36 14.78 -4.25
C LEU A 161 0.55 16.24 -3.81
N ALA A 162 1.20 16.47 -2.66
CA ALA A 162 1.44 17.82 -2.14
C ALA A 162 2.28 18.66 -3.11
N ASP A 163 3.33 18.10 -3.70
CA ASP A 163 4.16 18.77 -4.69
C ASP A 163 3.37 19.12 -5.96
N ALA A 164 2.50 18.22 -6.43
CA ALA A 164 1.63 18.49 -7.58
C ALA A 164 0.60 19.60 -7.27
N MET A 165 0.00 19.59 -6.06
CA MET A 165 -0.91 20.63 -5.61
C MET A 165 -0.19 21.98 -5.47
N GLN A 166 1.02 22.02 -4.93
CA GLN A 166 1.82 23.24 -4.85
C GLN A 166 2.12 23.80 -6.23
N GLY A 167 2.50 22.94 -7.19
CA GLY A 167 2.70 23.36 -8.58
C GLY A 167 1.44 23.99 -9.21
N LEU A 168 0.26 23.45 -8.89
CA LEU A 168 -1.01 24.02 -9.33
C LEU A 168 -1.30 25.39 -8.67
N ILE A 169 -1.06 25.51 -7.37
CA ILE A 169 -1.23 26.78 -6.62
C ILE A 169 -0.34 27.86 -7.23
N ASP A 170 0.93 27.55 -7.49
CA ASP A 170 1.89 28.49 -8.07
C ASP A 170 1.47 28.94 -9.47
N ALA A 171 1.02 28.01 -10.31
CA ALA A 171 0.55 28.30 -11.67
C ALA A 171 -0.73 29.16 -11.66
N LEU A 172 -1.68 28.85 -10.79
CA LEU A 172 -2.91 29.65 -10.62
C LEU A 172 -2.60 31.05 -10.10
N SER A 173 -1.70 31.17 -9.12
CA SER A 173 -1.26 32.47 -8.57
C SER A 173 -0.58 33.31 -9.63
N ALA A 174 0.33 32.72 -10.43
CA ALA A 174 0.98 33.41 -11.53
C ALA A 174 -0.01 33.92 -12.59
N LYS A 175 -1.03 33.13 -12.91
CA LYS A 175 -2.13 33.58 -13.79
C LYS A 175 -3.02 34.64 -13.13
N GLY A 176 -3.17 34.60 -11.83
CA GLY A 176 -3.82 35.64 -11.05
C GLY A 176 -3.15 37.00 -11.22
N GLU A 177 -1.83 37.05 -11.08
CA GLU A 177 -1.05 38.27 -11.33
C GLU A 177 -1.09 38.71 -12.80
N GLU A 178 -0.92 37.79 -13.76
CA GLU A 178 -0.98 38.09 -15.18
C GLU A 178 -2.29 38.74 -15.60
N PHE A 179 -3.43 38.27 -15.08
CA PHE A 179 -4.78 38.71 -15.46
C PHE A 179 -5.42 39.70 -14.48
N ASN A 180 -4.67 40.22 -13.54
CA ASN A 180 -5.21 41.11 -12.51
C ASN A 180 -5.78 42.43 -13.08
N HIS A 181 -5.31 42.86 -14.27
CA HIS A 181 -5.78 44.04 -14.96
C HIS A 181 -7.04 43.79 -15.82
N MET A 182 -7.46 42.56 -16.03
CA MET A 182 -8.59 42.20 -16.90
C MET A 182 -9.92 42.22 -16.14
N LEU A 183 -10.77 43.19 -16.42
CA LEU A 183 -12.08 43.29 -15.77
C LEU A 183 -13.06 42.27 -16.36
N LYS A 184 -13.85 41.68 -15.48
CA LYS A 184 -14.98 40.81 -15.82
C LYS A 184 -16.16 41.06 -14.87
N MET A 185 -17.33 40.52 -15.24
CA MET A 185 -18.48 40.45 -14.33
C MET A 185 -18.42 39.11 -13.58
N GLY A 186 -18.38 39.16 -12.24
CA GLY A 186 -18.56 38.00 -11.41
C GLY A 186 -19.93 37.36 -11.64
N ARG A 187 -20.04 36.06 -11.46
CA ARG A 187 -21.27 35.31 -11.67
C ARG A 187 -21.69 34.57 -10.41
N THR A 188 -22.96 34.59 -10.09
CA THR A 188 -23.57 33.79 -9.03
C THR A 188 -24.97 33.39 -9.44
N GLN A 189 -25.38 32.18 -9.12
CA GLN A 189 -26.74 31.68 -9.45
C GLN A 189 -27.17 31.93 -10.90
N MET A 190 -26.20 31.75 -11.83
CA MET A 190 -26.37 31.96 -13.29
C MET A 190 -26.73 33.40 -13.70
N GLN A 191 -26.43 34.40 -12.87
CA GLN A 191 -26.68 35.82 -13.16
C GLN A 191 -25.46 36.68 -12.82
N ASP A 192 -25.47 37.92 -13.31
CA ASP A 192 -24.41 38.89 -13.02
C ASP A 192 -24.44 39.28 -11.54
N ALA A 193 -23.24 39.33 -10.94
CA ALA A 193 -23.02 39.74 -9.57
C ALA A 193 -22.26 41.08 -9.54
N VAL A 194 -21.01 41.06 -9.08
CA VAL A 194 -20.20 42.27 -8.91
C VAL A 194 -19.08 42.33 -9.95
N PRO A 195 -18.63 43.55 -10.34
CA PRO A 195 -17.40 43.66 -11.11
C PRO A 195 -16.20 43.08 -10.33
N MET A 196 -15.38 42.34 -11.03
CA MET A 196 -14.14 41.76 -10.51
C MET A 196 -13.07 41.67 -11.59
N THR A 197 -11.89 41.22 -11.25
CA THR A 197 -10.85 40.89 -12.25
C THR A 197 -10.81 39.38 -12.51
N VAL A 198 -10.34 39.00 -13.68
CA VAL A 198 -10.00 37.60 -13.98
C VAL A 198 -8.92 37.10 -13.03
N GLY A 199 -7.96 37.96 -12.67
CA GLY A 199 -6.92 37.63 -11.69
C GLY A 199 -7.48 37.25 -10.32
N GLN A 200 -8.50 37.94 -9.82
CA GLN A 200 -9.16 37.60 -8.54
C GLN A 200 -9.78 36.19 -8.57
N GLU A 201 -10.29 35.75 -9.71
CA GLU A 201 -10.87 34.41 -9.86
C GLU A 201 -9.78 33.32 -9.77
N PHE A 202 -8.64 33.54 -10.44
CA PHE A 202 -7.49 32.63 -10.35
C PHE A 202 -6.89 32.56 -8.94
N HIS A 203 -6.78 33.71 -8.24
CA HIS A 203 -6.33 33.72 -6.85
C HIS A 203 -7.30 33.00 -5.90
N ALA A 204 -8.62 33.09 -6.12
CA ALA A 204 -9.59 32.35 -5.34
C ALA A 204 -9.40 30.83 -5.51
N TRP A 205 -9.15 30.34 -6.73
CA TRP A 205 -8.86 28.93 -6.96
C TRP A 205 -7.55 28.49 -6.32
N ALA A 206 -6.48 29.31 -6.41
CA ALA A 206 -5.21 29.02 -5.75
C ALA A 206 -5.39 28.90 -4.22
N THR A 207 -6.16 29.80 -3.61
CA THR A 207 -6.46 29.77 -2.17
C THR A 207 -7.21 28.50 -1.79
N THR A 208 -8.24 28.11 -2.56
CA THR A 208 -9.01 26.88 -2.30
C THR A 208 -8.10 25.63 -2.33
N VAL A 209 -7.25 25.50 -3.34
CA VAL A 209 -6.31 24.36 -3.42
C VAL A 209 -5.31 24.39 -2.27
N SER A 210 -4.85 25.58 -1.82
CA SER A 210 -3.97 25.71 -0.66
C SER A 210 -4.63 25.25 0.64
N GLU A 211 -5.90 25.59 0.85
CA GLU A 211 -6.69 25.11 2.00
C GLU A 211 -6.87 23.59 1.96
N ASP A 212 -7.04 23.00 0.78
CA ASP A 212 -7.15 21.54 0.61
C ASP A 212 -5.84 20.81 0.97
N VAL A 213 -4.67 21.41 0.75
CA VAL A 213 -3.38 20.85 1.20
C VAL A 213 -3.35 20.78 2.72
N GLU A 214 -3.72 21.85 3.41
CA GLU A 214 -3.76 21.87 4.88
C GLU A 214 -4.78 20.86 5.42
N LEU A 215 -5.99 20.81 4.82
CA LEU A 215 -7.04 19.87 5.20
C LEU A 215 -6.63 18.41 5.04
N SER A 216 -5.87 18.09 4.00
CA SER A 216 -5.40 16.72 3.74
C SER A 216 -4.50 16.16 4.85
N LEU A 217 -3.85 17.01 5.64
CA LEU A 217 -2.91 16.61 6.68
C LEU A 217 -3.54 16.46 8.07
N ILE A 218 -4.75 16.97 8.32
CA ILE A 218 -5.32 17.03 9.68
C ILE A 218 -5.66 15.67 10.29
N HIS A 219 -5.80 14.62 9.48
CA HIS A 219 -6.15 13.26 9.94
C HIS A 219 -5.05 12.22 9.64
N ILE A 220 -3.94 12.65 9.10
CA ILE A 220 -2.78 11.80 8.81
C ILE A 220 -1.73 11.96 9.89
#